data_734b2c92f8c8ad362467651a44279117
#
_entry.id   734b2c92f8c8ad362467651a44279117
#
_cell.length_a   1.000
_cell.length_b   1.000
_cell.length_c   1.000
_cell.angle_alpha   90.00
_cell.angle_beta   90.00
_cell.angle_gamma   90.00
#
_symmetry.space_group_name_H-M   'P 1'
#
loop_
_entity.id
_entity.type
_entity.pdbx_description
1 polymer ?
#
loop_
_entity_poly.entity_id
_entity_poly.type
_entity_poly.pdbx_seq_one_letter_code
_entity_poly.pdbx_strand_id
1 'polypeptide(L)'
;MKRLVLLAILILGLIGTQIQATDIIKPRVLVSTDIGGTDPDDNQSMAHLLMYTDCLDLEGIVSSPSYGSGNREEILRMIDLYEKDLPKLSEHIKGLMSPAELRAITKQGRKGAAPYRGFLTPTEGSRWIVQCARRQDERPLWISVWGGLDDVAQALHDAPDIVDKIRVYWIGGPNKKWSTNSYAYIVENFPNLWMIEDNASYRGFITQNKVKDKYNAGYYDAYIKGAGHLGADFINYYKGIPKMGDTPALLYVMDGNPDDPEGESWGGSFEPTARSSRPVFHRLTTAADTVPIYSIIEFHVKGPDRPDIPADSACFTLTIGRQEWDGFHLGGGDYAVR
;
A
#
# COMPACT_ATOMS: atom_id res chain seq x y z
N MET A 1 48.01 -35.01 -35.20
CA MET A 1 46.60 -34.53 -35.20
C MET A 1 45.90 -34.71 -33.81
N LYS A 2 46.03 -35.85 -33.10
CA LYS A 2 45.32 -36.07 -31.80
C LYS A 2 45.75 -35.13 -30.66
N ARG A 3 46.98 -34.58 -30.63
CA ARG A 3 47.45 -33.66 -29.58
C ARG A 3 46.94 -32.20 -29.79
N LEU A 4 46.68 -31.78 -31.02
CA LEU A 4 46.14 -30.44 -31.28
C LEU A 4 44.63 -30.33 -30.92
N VAL A 5 43.89 -31.42 -31.10
CA VAL A 5 42.46 -31.45 -30.76
C VAL A 5 42.24 -31.39 -29.23
N LEU A 6 43.13 -32.01 -28.44
CA LEU A 6 43.03 -31.94 -26.99
C LEU A 6 43.33 -30.53 -26.42
N LEU A 7 44.25 -29.79 -27.08
CA LEU A 7 44.56 -28.40 -26.69
C LEU A 7 43.43 -27.43 -26.97
N ALA A 8 42.72 -27.63 -28.11
CA ALA A 8 41.55 -26.82 -28.49
C ALA A 8 40.34 -27.02 -27.55
N ILE A 9 40.15 -28.26 -27.06
CA ILE A 9 39.07 -28.55 -26.08
C ILE A 9 39.40 -27.98 -24.68
N LEU A 10 40.69 -27.93 -24.29
CA LEU A 10 41.09 -27.32 -23.04
C LEU A 10 40.99 -25.79 -23.06
N ILE A 11 41.17 -25.14 -24.19
CA ILE A 11 41.03 -23.67 -24.33
C ILE A 11 39.55 -23.25 -24.38
N LEU A 12 38.68 -24.06 -24.98
CA LEU A 12 37.23 -23.80 -24.95
C LEU A 12 36.60 -24.05 -23.58
N GLY A 13 37.20 -24.87 -22.71
CA GLY A 13 36.74 -25.13 -21.36
C GLY A 13 37.09 -24.02 -20.36
N LEU A 14 37.93 -23.04 -20.73
CA LEU A 14 38.36 -21.93 -19.86
C LEU A 14 37.66 -20.59 -20.18
N ILE A 15 36.80 -20.55 -21.20
CA ILE A 15 35.80 -19.46 -21.31
C ILE A 15 34.63 -19.83 -20.42
N GLY A 16 34.90 -19.88 -19.13
CA GLY A 16 33.85 -19.79 -18.11
C GLY A 16 33.15 -18.45 -18.36
N THR A 17 31.98 -18.49 -18.95
CA THR A 17 31.05 -17.37 -18.86
C THR A 17 30.93 -17.09 -17.38
N GLN A 18 31.63 -16.09 -16.87
CA GLN A 18 31.24 -15.44 -15.63
C GLN A 18 29.82 -14.94 -15.89
N ILE A 19 28.84 -15.71 -15.45
CA ILE A 19 27.52 -15.18 -15.22
C ILE A 19 27.77 -14.14 -14.13
N GLN A 20 28.01 -12.89 -14.53
CA GLN A 20 27.86 -11.78 -13.61
C GLN A 20 26.43 -11.92 -13.09
N ALA A 21 26.30 -12.19 -11.80
CA ALA A 21 25.03 -11.97 -11.16
C ALA A 21 24.66 -10.52 -11.50
N THR A 22 23.67 -10.36 -12.39
CA THR A 22 23.08 -9.05 -12.62
C THR A 22 22.58 -8.63 -11.24
N ASP A 23 23.15 -7.56 -10.70
CA ASP A 23 22.65 -6.99 -9.45
C ASP A 23 21.15 -6.80 -9.63
N ILE A 24 20.37 -7.52 -8.83
CA ILE A 24 18.92 -7.40 -8.86
C ILE A 24 18.60 -5.96 -8.47
N ILE A 25 18.08 -5.20 -9.41
CA ILE A 25 17.72 -3.81 -9.18
C ILE A 25 16.52 -3.81 -8.23
N LYS A 26 16.74 -3.41 -6.99
CA LYS A 26 15.69 -3.32 -5.99
C LYS A 26 14.69 -2.23 -6.37
N PRO A 27 13.37 -2.45 -6.23
CA PRO A 27 12.39 -1.40 -6.40
C PRO A 27 12.51 -0.37 -5.26
N ARG A 28 12.34 0.91 -5.61
CA ARG A 28 12.22 2.01 -4.65
C ARG A 28 10.79 2.02 -4.09
N VAL A 29 10.64 1.97 -2.80
CA VAL A 29 9.34 1.80 -2.15
C VAL A 29 9.15 2.78 -1.00
N LEU A 30 7.95 3.35 -0.92
CA LEU A 30 7.42 4.01 0.26
C LEU A 30 6.08 3.34 0.60
N VAL A 31 5.91 2.92 1.84
CA VAL A 31 4.65 2.35 2.34
C VAL A 31 3.84 3.43 3.04
N SER A 32 2.54 3.53 2.70
CA SER A 32 1.57 4.37 3.39
C SER A 32 0.51 3.45 4.01
N THR A 33 0.41 3.40 5.33
CA THR A 33 -0.35 2.40 6.09
C THR A 33 -1.28 3.06 7.10
N ASP A 34 -2.47 2.50 7.32
CA ASP A 34 -3.39 2.88 8.39
C ASP A 34 -3.23 2.02 9.66
N ILE A 35 -2.02 1.44 9.83
CA ILE A 35 -1.63 0.64 11.00
C ILE A 35 -2.03 1.32 12.32
N GLY A 36 -2.54 0.53 13.25
CA GLY A 36 -3.10 1.04 14.52
C GLY A 36 -4.56 1.48 14.40
N GLY A 37 -5.17 1.31 13.22
CA GLY A 37 -6.61 1.45 13.01
C GLY A 37 -7.41 0.29 13.60
N THR A 38 -8.63 0.10 13.14
CA THR A 38 -9.55 -0.93 13.66
C THR A 38 -9.32 -2.32 13.06
N ASP A 39 -8.67 -2.39 11.90
CA ASP A 39 -8.31 -3.65 11.25
C ASP A 39 -6.78 -3.87 11.41
N PRO A 40 -6.36 -4.87 12.21
CA PRO A 40 -4.95 -5.03 12.59
C PRO A 40 -4.13 -5.87 11.61
N ASP A 41 -4.55 -6.04 10.37
CA ASP A 41 -3.78 -6.82 9.39
C ASP A 41 -2.55 -6.10 8.86
N ASP A 42 -2.53 -4.77 8.91
CA ASP A 42 -1.32 -3.98 8.71
C ASP A 42 -0.17 -4.40 9.62
N ASN A 43 -0.44 -4.75 10.87
CA ASN A 43 0.59 -5.23 11.79
C ASN A 43 1.25 -6.51 11.27
N GLN A 44 0.44 -7.43 10.74
CA GLN A 44 0.94 -8.67 10.17
C GLN A 44 1.73 -8.40 8.87
N SER A 45 1.21 -7.52 8.01
CA SER A 45 1.88 -7.12 6.77
C SER A 45 3.15 -6.31 7.04
N MET A 46 3.18 -5.51 8.11
CA MET A 46 4.38 -4.81 8.57
C MET A 46 5.48 -5.77 9.00
N ALA A 47 5.14 -6.88 9.66
CA ALA A 47 6.13 -7.90 9.98
C ALA A 47 6.80 -8.46 8.70
N HIS A 48 6.03 -8.67 7.63
CA HIS A 48 6.59 -9.06 6.33
C HIS A 48 7.48 -7.98 5.73
N LEU A 49 7.01 -6.72 5.69
CA LEU A 49 7.81 -5.61 5.16
C LEU A 49 9.18 -5.54 5.82
N LEU A 50 9.23 -5.63 7.16
CA LEU A 50 10.47 -5.55 7.92
C LEU A 50 11.44 -6.69 7.59
N MET A 51 10.92 -7.87 7.26
CA MET A 51 11.73 -9.02 6.84
C MET A 51 12.18 -8.98 5.37
N TYR A 52 11.58 -8.13 4.52
CA TYR A 52 11.90 -8.00 3.10
C TYR A 52 12.72 -6.73 2.78
N THR A 53 13.25 -6.04 3.79
CA THR A 53 14.02 -4.81 3.57
C THR A 53 15.31 -5.03 2.80
N ASP A 54 15.80 -6.27 2.73
CA ASP A 54 16.94 -6.67 1.90
C ASP A 54 16.60 -6.74 0.40
N CYS A 55 15.32 -6.88 0.04
CA CYS A 55 14.84 -6.96 -1.34
C CYS A 55 14.36 -5.60 -1.89
N LEU A 56 14.30 -4.57 -1.07
CA LEU A 56 13.70 -3.27 -1.37
C LEU A 56 14.67 -2.12 -1.07
N ASP A 57 14.57 -1.04 -1.85
CA ASP A 57 15.07 0.27 -1.45
C ASP A 57 13.93 0.99 -0.73
N LEU A 58 13.73 0.64 0.54
CA LEU A 58 12.65 1.20 1.36
C LEU A 58 13.01 2.62 1.78
N GLU A 59 12.27 3.60 1.25
CA GLU A 59 12.56 5.02 1.42
C GLU A 59 11.64 5.71 2.44
N GLY A 60 10.52 5.09 2.81
CA GLY A 60 9.60 5.68 3.77
C GLY A 60 8.55 4.70 4.28
N ILE A 61 8.10 4.95 5.52
CA ILE A 61 6.92 4.34 6.11
C ILE A 61 6.08 5.48 6.69
N VAL A 62 4.93 5.74 6.08
CA VAL A 62 4.03 6.84 6.45
C VAL A 62 2.79 6.27 7.10
N SER A 63 2.46 6.76 8.28
CA SER A 63 1.18 6.46 8.93
C SER A 63 0.12 7.40 8.37
N SER A 64 -0.89 6.87 7.69
CA SER A 64 -1.99 7.63 7.07
C SER A 64 -3.34 7.03 7.48
N PRO A 65 -4.43 7.81 7.53
CA PRO A 65 -5.70 7.29 8.02
C PRO A 65 -6.41 6.43 6.97
N SER A 66 -7.35 5.63 7.46
CA SER A 66 -8.42 5.04 6.67
C SER A 66 -9.66 4.94 7.58
N TYR A 67 -10.08 3.71 7.95
CA TYR A 67 -11.10 3.52 8.96
C TYR A 67 -10.50 3.68 10.36
N GLY A 68 -10.34 4.91 10.78
CA GLY A 68 -9.70 5.25 12.03
C GLY A 68 -8.57 6.26 11.84
N SER A 69 -7.80 6.46 12.87
CA SER A 69 -6.68 7.39 12.89
C SER A 69 -5.38 6.66 12.64
N GLY A 70 -4.57 7.14 11.70
CA GLY A 70 -3.20 6.65 11.51
C GLY A 70 -2.34 6.87 12.77
N ASN A 71 -1.46 5.91 13.06
CA ASN A 71 -0.69 5.88 14.29
C ASN A 71 0.77 5.49 14.05
N ARG A 72 1.65 6.49 13.93
CA ARG A 72 3.09 6.27 13.78
C ARG A 72 3.69 5.43 14.92
N GLU A 73 3.19 5.58 16.13
CA GLU A 73 3.73 4.86 17.31
C GLU A 73 3.57 3.34 17.16
N GLU A 74 2.54 2.89 16.43
CA GLU A 74 2.36 1.48 16.15
C GLU A 74 3.41 0.95 15.15
N ILE A 75 3.80 1.75 14.17
CA ILE A 75 4.94 1.41 13.29
C ILE A 75 6.21 1.27 14.11
N LEU A 76 6.47 2.22 15.03
CA LEU A 76 7.65 2.20 15.90
C LEU A 76 7.65 0.97 16.82
N ARG A 77 6.48 0.58 17.34
CA ARG A 77 6.33 -0.65 18.14
C ARG A 77 6.71 -1.90 17.32
N MET A 78 6.29 -1.99 16.06
CA MET A 78 6.65 -3.10 15.19
C MET A 78 8.17 -3.12 14.91
N ILE A 79 8.79 -1.96 14.75
CA ILE A 79 10.25 -1.84 14.63
C ILE A 79 10.96 -2.28 15.91
N ASP A 80 10.41 -2.01 17.11
CA ASP A 80 10.97 -2.48 18.38
C ASP A 80 10.91 -4.01 18.53
N LEU A 81 9.88 -4.66 17.96
CA LEU A 81 9.83 -6.12 17.90
C LEU A 81 10.87 -6.68 16.91
N TYR A 82 10.96 -6.06 15.74
CA TYR A 82 11.96 -6.41 14.73
C TYR A 82 13.39 -6.27 15.27
N GLU A 83 13.70 -5.22 16.03
CA GLU A 83 15.01 -5.00 16.65
C GLU A 83 15.43 -6.17 17.53
N LYS A 84 14.48 -6.77 18.24
CA LYS A 84 14.73 -7.94 19.10
C LYS A 84 15.00 -9.21 18.27
N ASP A 85 14.41 -9.31 17.08
CA ASP A 85 14.56 -10.47 16.21
C ASP A 85 15.72 -10.33 15.22
N LEU A 86 16.19 -9.10 14.96
CA LEU A 86 17.22 -8.79 13.97
C LEU A 86 18.51 -9.60 14.12
N PRO A 87 19.06 -9.84 15.34
CA PRO A 87 20.27 -10.66 15.49
C PRO A 87 20.11 -12.05 14.87
N LYS A 88 18.95 -12.69 15.07
CA LYS A 88 18.67 -14.00 14.51
C LYS A 88 18.35 -13.96 13.01
N LEU A 89 17.56 -12.98 12.57
CA LEU A 89 17.27 -12.78 11.15
C LEU A 89 18.57 -12.59 10.35
N SER A 90 19.52 -11.82 10.87
CA SER A 90 20.81 -11.54 10.23
C SER A 90 21.76 -12.74 10.10
N GLU A 91 21.48 -13.84 10.80
CA GLU A 91 22.19 -15.11 10.59
C GLU A 91 21.83 -15.72 9.22
N HIS A 92 20.62 -15.47 8.74
CA HIS A 92 20.04 -16.07 7.53
C HIS A 92 19.91 -15.09 6.38
N ILE A 93 19.62 -13.81 6.66
CA ILE A 93 19.33 -12.78 5.66
C ILE A 93 20.38 -11.68 5.79
N LYS A 94 21.02 -11.31 4.66
CA LYS A 94 21.98 -10.22 4.60
C LYS A 94 21.35 -8.98 3.98
N GLY A 95 21.74 -7.81 4.45
CA GLY A 95 21.26 -6.54 3.89
C GLY A 95 19.93 -6.04 4.46
N LEU A 96 19.46 -6.63 5.55
CA LEU A 96 18.32 -6.09 6.30
C LEU A 96 18.63 -4.69 6.83
N MET A 97 17.65 -3.79 6.78
CA MET A 97 17.80 -2.44 7.33
C MET A 97 17.91 -2.47 8.85
N SER A 98 18.73 -1.59 9.39
CA SER A 98 18.82 -1.41 10.84
C SER A 98 17.56 -0.74 11.41
N PRO A 99 17.22 -0.99 12.67
CA PRO A 99 16.11 -0.31 13.35
C PRO A 99 16.24 1.22 13.36
N ALA A 100 17.47 1.73 13.41
CA ALA A 100 17.74 3.17 13.37
C ALA A 100 17.39 3.78 12.01
N GLU A 101 17.73 3.12 10.91
CA GLU A 101 17.34 3.52 9.55
C GLU A 101 15.82 3.50 9.39
N LEU A 102 15.16 2.43 9.83
CA LEU A 102 13.69 2.28 9.77
C LEU A 102 12.98 3.40 10.55
N ARG A 103 13.43 3.71 11.76
CA ARG A 103 12.88 4.82 12.55
C ARG A 103 13.10 6.17 11.87
N ALA A 104 14.23 6.39 11.21
CA ALA A 104 14.54 7.64 10.53
C ALA A 104 13.60 7.93 9.34
N ILE A 105 13.13 6.89 8.64
CA ILE A 105 12.21 7.01 7.50
C ILE A 105 10.72 6.87 7.89
N THR A 106 10.41 6.63 9.16
CA THR A 106 9.03 6.53 9.67
C THR A 106 8.47 7.92 9.95
N LYS A 107 7.33 8.26 9.30
CA LYS A 107 6.72 9.59 9.35
C LYS A 107 5.25 9.52 9.75
N GLN A 108 4.81 10.54 10.51
CA GLN A 108 3.40 10.73 10.78
C GLN A 108 2.75 11.47 9.60
N GLY A 109 1.83 10.83 8.94
CA GLY A 109 0.93 11.45 7.99
C GLY A 109 -0.32 12.02 8.67
N ARG A 110 -1.39 12.07 7.92
CA ARG A 110 -2.66 12.60 8.39
C ARG A 110 -3.26 11.68 9.47
N LYS A 111 -3.99 12.28 10.42
CA LYS A 111 -4.67 11.53 11.48
C LYS A 111 -6.16 11.33 11.26
N GLY A 112 -6.76 12.06 10.36
CA GLY A 112 -8.17 11.96 10.01
C GLY A 112 -8.37 12.15 8.50
N ALA A 113 -9.51 11.73 7.97
CA ALA A 113 -9.82 11.83 6.54
C ALA A 113 -9.72 13.27 6.02
N ALA A 114 -9.36 13.42 4.76
CA ALA A 114 -9.34 14.72 4.09
C ALA A 114 -10.77 15.31 3.96
N PRO A 115 -10.93 16.64 4.00
CA PRO A 115 -12.19 17.29 3.73
C PRO A 115 -12.63 17.06 2.27
N TYR A 116 -13.82 17.52 1.91
CA TYR A 116 -14.44 17.31 0.59
C TYR A 116 -13.49 17.57 -0.60
N ARG A 117 -12.68 18.62 -0.53
CA ARG A 117 -11.71 18.95 -1.60
C ARG A 117 -10.54 17.94 -1.74
N GLY A 118 -10.43 16.94 -0.86
CA GLY A 118 -9.47 15.85 -0.96
C GLY A 118 -8.08 16.13 -0.39
N PHE A 119 -7.80 17.34 0.06
CA PHE A 119 -6.54 17.77 0.68
C PHE A 119 -6.78 18.87 1.71
N LEU A 120 -5.80 19.19 2.54
CA LEU A 120 -5.90 20.26 3.54
C LEU A 120 -4.57 21.00 3.72
N THR A 121 -3.72 20.49 4.58
CA THR A 121 -2.41 21.04 4.89
C THR A 121 -1.35 19.95 4.83
N PRO A 122 -0.12 20.28 4.38
CA PRO A 122 0.96 19.31 4.32
C PRO A 122 1.25 18.67 5.68
N THR A 123 1.40 17.37 5.70
CA THR A 123 1.84 16.58 6.86
C THR A 123 3.35 16.31 6.80
N GLU A 124 3.91 15.71 7.84
CA GLU A 124 5.27 15.16 7.76
C GLU A 124 5.35 14.06 6.70
N GLY A 125 4.33 13.19 6.63
CA GLY A 125 4.23 12.09 5.67
C GLY A 125 4.12 12.58 4.23
N SER A 126 3.20 13.51 3.93
CA SER A 126 3.05 14.03 2.57
C SER A 126 4.30 14.74 2.06
N ARG A 127 4.97 15.51 2.92
CA ARG A 127 6.27 16.14 2.57
C ARG A 127 7.35 15.09 2.31
N TRP A 128 7.34 14.00 3.06
CA TRP A 128 8.30 12.92 2.88
C TRP A 128 8.07 12.19 1.55
N ILE A 129 6.82 11.95 1.16
CA ILE A 129 6.47 11.43 -0.17
C ILE A 129 7.08 12.32 -1.27
N VAL A 130 6.86 13.64 -1.19
CA VAL A 130 7.42 14.59 -2.17
C VAL A 130 8.95 14.53 -2.20
N GLN A 131 9.58 14.48 -1.03
CA GLN A 131 11.04 14.42 -0.91
C GLN A 131 11.60 13.15 -1.55
N CYS A 132 11.01 11.99 -1.28
CA CYS A 132 11.42 10.72 -1.88
C CYS A 132 11.18 10.71 -3.40
N ALA A 133 10.03 11.17 -3.87
CA ALA A 133 9.71 11.23 -5.29
C ALA A 133 10.64 12.16 -6.10
N ARG A 134 11.18 13.20 -5.46
CA ARG A 134 12.12 14.13 -6.11
C ARG A 134 13.58 13.72 -6.04
N ARG A 135 13.90 12.57 -5.43
CA ARG A 135 15.29 12.07 -5.48
C ARG A 135 15.70 11.82 -6.93
N GLN A 136 16.99 12.06 -7.22
CA GLN A 136 17.56 11.79 -8.54
C GLN A 136 17.77 10.29 -8.68
N ASP A 137 16.82 9.61 -9.30
CA ASP A 137 16.82 8.18 -9.62
C ASP A 137 15.94 7.96 -10.86
N GLU A 138 16.40 7.09 -11.77
CA GLU A 138 15.63 6.77 -12.97
C GLU A 138 14.46 5.82 -12.69
N ARG A 139 14.52 5.08 -11.57
CA ARG A 139 13.45 4.19 -11.15
C ARG A 139 12.32 5.02 -10.53
N PRO A 140 11.06 4.78 -10.90
CA PRO A 140 9.93 5.40 -10.21
C PRO A 140 9.87 4.97 -8.75
N LEU A 141 9.36 5.85 -7.89
CA LEU A 141 9.04 5.51 -6.51
C LEU A 141 7.70 4.79 -6.46
N TRP A 142 7.67 3.55 -5.98
CA TRP A 142 6.45 2.89 -5.63
C TRP A 142 5.89 3.42 -4.33
N ILE A 143 4.63 3.83 -4.33
CA ILE A 143 3.88 4.13 -3.12
C ILE A 143 2.89 3.00 -2.91
N SER A 144 3.20 2.10 -1.99
CA SER A 144 2.33 0.99 -1.59
C SER A 144 1.39 1.50 -0.50
N VAL A 145 0.12 1.72 -0.87
CA VAL A 145 -0.89 2.32 0.01
C VAL A 145 -1.79 1.23 0.57
N TRP A 146 -1.72 1.00 1.87
CA TRP A 146 -2.43 -0.03 2.60
C TRP A 146 -3.74 0.46 3.22
N GLY A 147 -3.89 1.78 3.35
CA GLY A 147 -5.06 2.45 3.88
C GLY A 147 -5.56 3.59 3.00
N GLY A 148 -5.71 4.78 3.57
CA GLY A 148 -6.21 5.96 2.87
C GLY A 148 -5.20 6.60 1.93
N LEU A 149 -5.70 7.28 0.91
CA LEU A 149 -4.93 8.04 -0.08
C LEU A 149 -4.60 9.47 0.37
N ASP A 150 -4.92 9.84 1.61
CA ASP A 150 -4.94 11.23 2.06
C ASP A 150 -3.57 11.93 1.96
N ASP A 151 -2.50 11.24 2.34
CA ASP A 151 -1.14 11.81 2.24
C ASP A 151 -0.62 11.80 0.80
N VAL A 152 -1.05 10.84 -0.03
CA VAL A 152 -0.73 10.82 -1.47
C VAL A 152 -1.44 11.97 -2.19
N ALA A 153 -2.73 12.19 -1.91
CA ALA A 153 -3.49 13.31 -2.47
C ALA A 153 -2.88 14.66 -2.07
N GLN A 154 -2.49 14.80 -0.79
CA GLN A 154 -1.80 15.99 -0.31
C GLN A 154 -0.45 16.20 -0.99
N ALA A 155 0.34 15.13 -1.16
CA ALA A 155 1.64 15.20 -1.83
C ALA A 155 1.51 15.63 -3.29
N LEU A 156 0.54 15.07 -4.01
CA LEU A 156 0.24 15.43 -5.39
C LEU A 156 -0.30 16.86 -5.51
N HIS A 157 -1.11 17.33 -4.55
CA HIS A 157 -1.58 18.71 -4.51
C HIS A 157 -0.43 19.70 -4.34
N ASP A 158 0.47 19.43 -3.39
CA ASP A 158 1.59 20.32 -3.05
C ASP A 158 2.70 20.28 -4.11
N ALA A 159 2.82 19.16 -4.84
CA ALA A 159 3.88 18.90 -5.79
C ALA A 159 3.37 18.10 -7.00
N PRO A 160 2.57 18.69 -7.89
CA PRO A 160 2.02 17.96 -9.04
C PRO A 160 3.09 17.45 -10.02
N ASP A 161 4.32 17.97 -9.94
CA ASP A 161 5.47 17.53 -10.73
C ASP A 161 5.94 16.09 -10.41
N ILE A 162 5.45 15.48 -9.31
CA ILE A 162 5.84 14.12 -8.96
C ILE A 162 4.97 13.06 -9.63
N VAL A 163 3.89 13.42 -10.31
CA VAL A 163 2.91 12.47 -10.88
C VAL A 163 3.56 11.41 -11.78
N ASP A 164 4.53 11.81 -12.59
CA ASP A 164 5.24 10.91 -13.51
C ASP A 164 6.44 10.19 -12.85
N LYS A 165 6.75 10.52 -11.59
CA LYS A 165 7.86 9.95 -10.83
C LYS A 165 7.44 8.86 -9.86
N ILE A 166 6.13 8.69 -9.66
CA ILE A 166 5.56 7.74 -8.73
C ILE A 166 4.68 6.71 -9.44
N ARG A 167 4.59 5.55 -8.83
CA ARG A 167 3.59 4.52 -9.13
C ARG A 167 2.84 4.19 -7.85
N VAL A 168 1.54 4.14 -7.91
CA VAL A 168 0.70 3.85 -6.73
C VAL A 168 0.11 2.45 -6.86
N TYR A 169 0.36 1.60 -5.86
CA TYR A 169 -0.44 0.40 -5.64
C TYR A 169 -1.30 0.64 -4.40
N TRP A 170 -2.59 0.66 -4.59
CA TRP A 170 -3.55 0.96 -3.53
C TRP A 170 -4.45 -0.22 -3.21
N ILE A 171 -4.48 -0.63 -1.93
CA ILE A 171 -5.50 -1.51 -1.40
C ILE A 171 -6.79 -0.71 -1.29
N GLY A 172 -7.56 -0.66 -2.38
CA GLY A 172 -8.80 0.11 -2.49
C GLY A 172 -9.92 -0.48 -1.64
N GLY A 173 -10.69 -1.40 -2.20
CA GLY A 173 -11.75 -2.11 -1.50
C GLY A 173 -12.56 -1.22 -0.55
N PRO A 174 -12.69 -1.60 0.72
CA PRO A 174 -13.34 -0.78 1.75
C PRO A 174 -12.66 0.58 1.99
N ASN A 175 -11.34 0.69 1.78
CA ASN A 175 -10.59 1.92 1.98
C ASN A 175 -11.05 3.05 1.05
N LYS A 176 -11.63 2.72 -0.11
CA LYS A 176 -12.23 3.72 -1.00
C LYS A 176 -13.36 4.49 -0.31
N LYS A 177 -14.17 3.81 0.49
CA LYS A 177 -15.23 4.44 1.27
C LYS A 177 -14.69 5.42 2.30
N TRP A 178 -13.57 5.06 2.94
CA TRP A 178 -12.98 5.86 4.02
C TRP A 178 -12.08 6.98 3.50
N SER A 179 -11.64 6.92 2.24
CA SER A 179 -10.78 7.90 1.58
C SER A 179 -11.43 8.49 0.34
N THR A 180 -12.75 8.58 0.32
CA THR A 180 -13.56 9.01 -0.84
C THR A 180 -13.10 10.35 -1.39
N ASN A 181 -12.89 11.34 -0.53
CA ASN A 181 -12.52 12.70 -0.93
C ASN A 181 -11.14 12.76 -1.58
N SER A 182 -10.16 12.11 -0.99
CA SER A 182 -8.79 12.04 -1.54
C SER A 182 -8.74 11.23 -2.84
N TYR A 183 -9.50 10.14 -2.92
CA TYR A 183 -9.62 9.37 -4.14
C TYR A 183 -10.26 10.20 -5.27
N ALA A 184 -11.38 10.86 -5.01
CA ALA A 184 -12.04 11.73 -5.99
C ALA A 184 -11.09 12.82 -6.50
N TYR A 185 -10.38 13.50 -5.59
CA TYR A 185 -9.39 14.51 -5.94
C TYR A 185 -8.30 13.97 -6.89
N ILE A 186 -7.74 12.81 -6.57
CA ILE A 186 -6.72 12.18 -7.42
C ILE A 186 -7.31 11.83 -8.80
N VAL A 187 -8.50 11.23 -8.83
CA VAL A 187 -9.18 10.83 -10.07
C VAL A 187 -9.41 12.02 -10.98
N GLU A 188 -9.87 13.13 -10.43
CA GLU A 188 -10.24 14.32 -11.19
C GLU A 188 -9.03 15.13 -11.68
N ASN A 189 -7.97 15.20 -10.86
CA ASN A 189 -6.88 16.14 -11.12
C ASN A 189 -5.60 15.48 -11.64
N PHE A 190 -5.44 14.16 -11.50
CA PHE A 190 -4.24 13.42 -11.93
C PHE A 190 -4.57 12.24 -12.85
N PRO A 191 -5.15 12.48 -14.04
CA PRO A 191 -5.59 11.41 -14.96
C PRO A 191 -4.41 10.57 -15.50
N ASN A 192 -3.18 11.05 -15.39
CA ASN A 192 -1.99 10.35 -15.85
C ASN A 192 -1.27 9.58 -14.73
N LEU A 193 -1.76 9.64 -13.50
CA LEU A 193 -1.15 8.88 -12.40
C LEU A 193 -1.20 7.38 -12.70
N TRP A 194 -0.05 6.72 -12.75
CA TRP A 194 0.01 5.27 -12.85
C TRP A 194 -0.45 4.64 -11.54
N MET A 195 -1.56 3.89 -11.55
CA MET A 195 -2.17 3.40 -10.33
C MET A 195 -2.83 2.04 -10.51
N ILE A 196 -2.46 1.09 -9.66
CA ILE A 196 -3.26 -0.12 -9.40
C ILE A 196 -4.24 0.19 -8.28
N GLU A 197 -5.51 -0.11 -8.52
CA GLU A 197 -6.58 -0.08 -7.54
C GLU A 197 -7.01 -1.52 -7.23
N ASP A 198 -6.43 -2.10 -6.19
CA ASP A 198 -6.74 -3.46 -5.76
C ASP A 198 -7.92 -3.44 -4.78
N ASN A 199 -9.08 -3.87 -5.25
CA ASN A 199 -10.31 -3.87 -4.46
C ASN A 199 -10.55 -5.19 -3.70
N ALA A 200 -9.68 -6.18 -3.83
CA ALA A 200 -9.93 -7.53 -3.32
C ALA A 200 -8.92 -8.01 -2.26
N SER A 201 -7.67 -7.57 -2.34
CA SER A 201 -6.58 -8.12 -1.52
C SER A 201 -6.71 -7.85 -0.02
N TYR A 202 -7.47 -6.85 0.40
CA TYR A 202 -7.74 -6.56 1.81
C TYR A 202 -8.23 -7.77 2.62
N ARG A 203 -8.72 -8.80 1.96
CA ARG A 203 -9.08 -10.09 2.59
C ARG A 203 -7.86 -10.91 2.97
N GLY A 204 -6.73 -10.67 2.32
CA GLY A 204 -5.51 -11.43 2.53
C GLY A 204 -5.74 -12.93 2.42
N PHE A 205 -5.19 -13.66 3.38
CA PHE A 205 -5.31 -15.12 3.45
C PHE A 205 -6.58 -15.61 4.17
N ILE A 206 -7.40 -14.71 4.72
CA ILE A 206 -8.70 -15.07 5.30
C ILE A 206 -9.71 -15.30 4.17
N THR A 207 -10.20 -16.51 4.04
CA THR A 207 -11.26 -16.85 3.10
C THR A 207 -12.63 -16.57 3.71
N GLN A 208 -13.64 -16.25 2.89
CA GLN A 208 -15.02 -16.09 3.38
C GLN A 208 -15.83 -17.37 3.40
N ASN A 209 -15.22 -18.49 3.09
CA ASN A 209 -15.86 -19.78 3.14
C ASN A 209 -16.02 -20.22 4.60
N LYS A 210 -17.17 -20.78 4.96
CA LYS A 210 -17.44 -21.28 6.32
C LYS A 210 -16.49 -22.36 6.83
N VAL A 211 -15.78 -23.01 5.91
CA VAL A 211 -14.77 -24.06 6.24
C VAL A 211 -13.37 -23.51 6.37
N LYS A 212 -13.21 -22.36 5.98
CA LYS A 212 -12.18 -21.52 5.70
C LYS A 212 -10.97 -21.53 6.55
N ASP A 213 -11.09 -20.92 7.59
CA ASP A 213 -9.92 -20.60 8.41
C ASP A 213 -9.45 -21.82 9.22
N LYS A 214 -10.14 -22.97 9.11
CA LYS A 214 -9.65 -24.20 9.74
C LYS A 214 -8.27 -24.63 9.19
N TYR A 215 -7.95 -24.29 7.96
CA TYR A 215 -6.63 -24.55 7.38
C TYR A 215 -5.58 -23.54 7.85
N ASN A 216 -6.01 -22.33 8.21
CA ASN A 216 -5.14 -21.29 8.75
C ASN A 216 -5.06 -21.35 10.29
N ALA A 217 -6.05 -21.91 10.97
CA ALA A 217 -6.13 -21.88 12.43
C ALA A 217 -4.94 -22.57 13.13
N GLY A 218 -4.37 -23.61 12.52
CA GLY A 218 -3.18 -24.29 13.03
C GLY A 218 -1.87 -23.74 12.49
N TYR A 219 -1.91 -22.84 11.51
CA TYR A 219 -0.71 -22.33 10.87
C TYR A 219 0.13 -21.46 11.82
N TYR A 220 -0.53 -20.64 12.61
CA TYR A 220 0.12 -19.85 13.64
C TYR A 220 0.89 -20.72 14.63
N ASP A 221 0.25 -21.73 15.20
CA ASP A 221 0.90 -22.60 16.18
C ASP A 221 2.04 -23.41 15.59
N ALA A 222 1.92 -23.84 14.32
CA ALA A 222 2.90 -24.68 13.65
C ALA A 222 4.13 -23.90 13.13
N TYR A 223 3.94 -22.67 12.65
CA TYR A 223 4.98 -21.98 11.86
C TYR A 223 5.28 -20.56 12.29
N ILE A 224 4.37 -19.85 12.96
CA ILE A 224 4.53 -18.42 13.25
C ILE A 224 4.86 -18.17 14.72
N LYS A 225 4.16 -18.81 15.64
CA LYS A 225 4.23 -18.56 17.10
C LYS A 225 5.67 -18.60 17.68
N GLY A 226 6.49 -19.51 17.16
CA GLY A 226 7.88 -19.67 17.56
C GLY A 226 8.88 -18.83 16.77
N ALA A 227 8.43 -18.03 15.83
CA ALA A 227 9.25 -17.27 14.89
C ALA A 227 9.61 -15.87 15.42
N GLY A 228 10.14 -15.82 16.63
CA GLY A 228 10.60 -14.58 17.25
C GLY A 228 9.49 -13.71 17.84
N HIS A 229 9.79 -12.45 18.09
CA HIS A 229 8.88 -11.47 18.68
C HIS A 229 7.81 -11.01 17.69
N LEU A 230 8.18 -10.83 16.41
CA LEU A 230 7.25 -10.50 15.33
C LEU A 230 6.22 -11.61 15.15
N GLY A 231 6.66 -12.88 15.12
CA GLY A 231 5.75 -14.03 15.01
C GLY A 231 4.86 -14.18 16.24
N ALA A 232 5.40 -14.01 17.44
CA ALA A 232 4.64 -14.08 18.68
C ALA A 232 3.54 -13.00 18.74
N ASP A 233 3.77 -11.81 18.16
CA ASP A 233 2.83 -10.70 18.15
C ASP A 233 1.55 -10.99 17.34
N PHE A 234 1.58 -11.91 16.39
CA PHE A 234 0.41 -12.31 15.58
C PHE A 234 -0.78 -12.76 16.43
N ILE A 235 -0.57 -13.27 17.64
CA ILE A 235 -1.67 -13.69 18.52
C ILE A 235 -2.63 -12.54 18.88
N ASN A 236 -2.15 -11.30 18.81
CA ASN A 236 -2.93 -10.10 19.08
C ASN A 236 -3.90 -9.77 17.96
N TYR A 237 -3.78 -10.44 16.77
CA TYR A 237 -4.55 -10.18 15.59
C TYR A 237 -5.27 -11.47 15.16
N TYR A 238 -6.58 -11.41 15.01
CA TYR A 238 -7.40 -12.56 14.57
C TYR A 238 -7.06 -13.88 15.29
N LYS A 239 -6.64 -13.82 16.55
CA LYS A 239 -6.18 -14.98 17.34
C LYS A 239 -5.01 -15.73 16.71
N GLY A 240 -4.12 -15.01 16.03
CA GLY A 240 -2.97 -15.56 15.34
C GLY A 240 -3.25 -16.04 13.90
N ILE A 241 -4.50 -16.02 13.44
CA ILE A 241 -4.82 -16.40 12.05
C ILE A 241 -4.20 -15.37 11.10
N PRO A 242 -3.35 -15.77 10.13
CA PRO A 242 -2.77 -14.85 9.17
C PRO A 242 -3.84 -14.24 8.26
N LYS A 243 -4.04 -12.94 8.33
CA LYS A 243 -4.81 -12.18 7.34
C LYS A 243 -3.89 -11.53 6.31
N MET A 244 -2.97 -10.67 6.76
CA MET A 244 -1.94 -10.04 5.94
C MET A 244 -2.51 -9.41 4.66
N GLY A 245 -3.59 -8.63 4.81
CA GLY A 245 -4.35 -8.08 3.69
C GLY A 245 -3.55 -7.13 2.80
N ASP A 246 -2.50 -6.52 3.32
CA ASP A 246 -1.65 -5.55 2.60
C ASP A 246 -0.39 -6.18 2.00
N THR A 247 -0.05 -7.39 2.42
CA THR A 247 1.09 -8.13 1.87
C THR A 247 1.04 -8.28 0.34
N PRO A 248 -0.11 -8.51 -0.32
CA PRO A 248 -0.15 -8.55 -1.78
C PRO A 248 0.38 -7.29 -2.47
N ALA A 249 0.17 -6.11 -1.89
CA ALA A 249 0.74 -4.87 -2.43
C ALA A 249 2.27 -4.88 -2.40
N LEU A 250 2.86 -5.37 -1.32
CA LEU A 250 4.30 -5.56 -1.20
C LEU A 250 4.82 -6.59 -2.20
N LEU A 251 4.14 -7.72 -2.33
CA LEU A 251 4.52 -8.80 -3.24
C LEU A 251 4.47 -8.37 -4.70
N TYR A 252 3.49 -7.56 -5.09
CA TYR A 252 3.43 -7.01 -6.45
C TYR A 252 4.63 -6.09 -6.74
N VAL A 253 5.01 -5.24 -5.80
CA VAL A 253 6.18 -4.37 -5.98
C VAL A 253 7.47 -5.18 -6.17
N MET A 254 7.56 -6.37 -5.56
CA MET A 254 8.73 -7.24 -5.67
C MET A 254 8.78 -8.08 -6.96
N ASP A 255 7.64 -8.50 -7.47
CA ASP A 255 7.52 -9.52 -8.53
C ASP A 255 6.68 -9.07 -9.73
N GLY A 256 5.80 -8.07 -9.58
CA GLY A 256 4.90 -7.63 -10.62
C GLY A 256 5.62 -6.85 -11.73
N ASN A 257 5.15 -7.02 -12.97
CA ASN A 257 5.62 -6.26 -14.12
C ASN A 257 4.69 -5.05 -14.37
N PRO A 258 5.17 -3.80 -14.14
CA PRO A 258 4.35 -2.61 -14.39
C PRO A 258 4.05 -2.33 -15.87
N ASP A 259 4.77 -2.94 -16.78
CA ASP A 259 4.53 -2.83 -18.22
C ASP A 259 3.54 -3.91 -18.72
N ASP A 260 3.26 -4.91 -17.88
CA ASP A 260 2.28 -5.98 -18.11
C ASP A 260 1.53 -6.32 -16.82
N PRO A 261 0.65 -5.44 -16.31
CA PRO A 261 -0.09 -5.70 -15.08
C PRO A 261 -1.13 -6.83 -15.21
N GLU A 262 -1.49 -7.24 -16.44
CA GLU A 262 -2.37 -8.38 -16.69
C GLU A 262 -1.66 -9.72 -16.47
N GLY A 263 -0.33 -9.72 -16.52
CA GLY A 263 0.50 -10.88 -16.25
C GLY A 263 0.39 -11.37 -14.80
N GLU A 264 0.74 -12.64 -14.60
CA GLU A 264 0.77 -13.23 -13.25
C GLU A 264 1.86 -12.60 -12.38
N SER A 265 1.55 -12.33 -11.13
CA SER A 265 2.50 -11.92 -10.10
C SER A 265 2.10 -12.47 -8.74
N TRP A 266 3.02 -12.44 -7.78
CA TRP A 266 2.72 -12.80 -6.39
C TRP A 266 1.68 -11.89 -5.75
N GLY A 267 1.57 -10.66 -6.23
CA GLY A 267 0.59 -9.67 -5.74
C GLY A 267 -0.75 -9.69 -6.49
N GLY A 268 -0.87 -10.51 -7.52
CA GLY A 268 -2.08 -10.64 -8.34
C GLY A 268 -1.88 -10.21 -9.79
N SER A 269 -2.97 -10.31 -10.56
CA SER A 269 -3.09 -9.86 -11.95
C SER A 269 -4.20 -8.83 -12.04
N PHE A 270 -4.06 -7.85 -12.94
CA PHE A 270 -4.94 -6.69 -12.99
C PHE A 270 -5.34 -6.39 -14.42
N GLU A 271 -6.59 -6.01 -14.65
CA GLU A 271 -7.11 -5.62 -15.96
C GLU A 271 -7.28 -4.11 -16.07
N PRO A 272 -7.08 -3.52 -17.25
CA PRO A 272 -7.35 -2.11 -17.48
C PRO A 272 -8.84 -1.83 -17.30
N THR A 273 -9.20 -0.76 -16.58
CA THR A 273 -10.59 -0.37 -16.43
C THR A 273 -11.04 0.51 -17.59
N ALA A 274 -12.12 0.09 -18.27
CA ALA A 274 -12.71 0.84 -19.37
C ALA A 274 -13.38 2.16 -18.94
N ARG A 275 -13.52 2.38 -17.63
CA ARG A 275 -14.22 3.55 -17.07
C ARG A 275 -13.30 4.72 -16.75
N SER A 276 -12.00 4.55 -16.88
CA SER A 276 -11.02 5.59 -16.56
C SER A 276 -10.18 5.91 -17.79
N SER A 277 -9.98 7.20 -18.08
CA SER A 277 -8.98 7.65 -19.05
C SER A 277 -7.54 7.51 -18.51
N ARG A 278 -7.39 7.04 -17.29
CA ARG A 278 -6.11 6.79 -16.61
C ARG A 278 -5.71 5.33 -16.74
N PRO A 279 -4.42 5.03 -16.68
CA PRO A 279 -3.96 3.66 -16.49
C PRO A 279 -4.26 3.22 -15.04
N VAL A 280 -5.53 2.92 -14.76
CA VAL A 280 -5.98 2.35 -13.50
C VAL A 280 -6.31 0.89 -13.73
N PHE A 281 -5.67 0.03 -12.97
CA PHE A 281 -5.81 -1.41 -13.07
C PHE A 281 -6.56 -1.95 -11.85
N HIS A 282 -7.44 -2.91 -12.07
CA HIS A 282 -8.16 -3.62 -11.02
C HIS A 282 -7.71 -5.06 -10.99
N ARG A 283 -7.55 -5.62 -9.79
CA ARG A 283 -7.27 -7.03 -9.65
C ARG A 283 -8.37 -7.85 -10.34
N LEU A 284 -7.97 -8.82 -11.16
CA LEU A 284 -8.88 -9.80 -11.71
C LEU A 284 -9.51 -10.58 -10.54
N THR A 285 -10.85 -10.50 -10.45
CA THR A 285 -11.60 -11.25 -9.46
C THR A 285 -12.09 -12.53 -10.08
N THR A 286 -11.98 -13.64 -9.37
CA THR A 286 -12.67 -14.86 -9.76
C THR A 286 -14.17 -14.71 -9.48
N ALA A 287 -15.01 -15.49 -10.16
CA ALA A 287 -16.46 -15.47 -9.93
C ALA A 287 -16.89 -15.74 -8.46
N ALA A 288 -15.96 -16.21 -7.62
CA ALA A 288 -16.15 -16.42 -6.20
C ALA A 288 -15.88 -15.18 -5.34
N ASP A 289 -15.24 -14.14 -5.89
CA ASP A 289 -14.90 -12.93 -5.17
C ASP A 289 -16.06 -11.91 -5.25
N THR A 290 -16.96 -11.99 -4.30
CA THR A 290 -18.08 -11.06 -4.15
C THR A 290 -17.70 -9.82 -3.36
N VAL A 291 -16.58 -9.18 -3.68
CA VAL A 291 -16.20 -7.92 -3.02
C VAL A 291 -17.00 -6.79 -3.62
N PRO A 292 -17.70 -6.01 -2.80
CA PRO A 292 -18.34 -4.79 -3.29
C PRO A 292 -17.28 -3.85 -3.86
N ILE A 293 -17.41 -3.49 -5.13
CA ILE A 293 -16.63 -2.39 -5.71
C ILE A 293 -17.37 -1.12 -5.32
N TYR A 294 -16.73 -0.30 -4.50
CA TYR A 294 -17.28 1.01 -4.15
C TYR A 294 -17.05 1.97 -5.30
N SER A 295 -18.14 2.57 -5.78
CA SER A 295 -18.10 3.68 -6.73
C SER A 295 -18.38 4.98 -5.99
N ILE A 296 -17.72 6.05 -6.37
CA ILE A 296 -18.05 7.38 -5.87
C ILE A 296 -19.31 7.83 -6.61
N ILE A 297 -20.32 8.20 -5.83
CA ILE A 297 -21.54 8.85 -6.30
C ILE A 297 -21.60 10.20 -5.63
N GLU A 298 -21.76 11.25 -6.40
CA GLU A 298 -21.85 12.61 -5.90
C GLU A 298 -23.16 13.25 -6.32
N PHE A 299 -23.83 13.93 -5.40
CA PHE A 299 -25.02 14.72 -5.65
C PHE A 299 -24.78 16.15 -5.19
N HIS A 300 -25.11 17.11 -6.06
CA HIS A 300 -25.16 18.52 -5.70
C HIS A 300 -26.58 18.91 -5.38
N VAL A 301 -26.75 19.58 -4.24
CA VAL A 301 -28.05 20.07 -3.77
C VAL A 301 -27.96 21.54 -3.38
N LYS A 302 -29.06 22.25 -3.54
CA LYS A 302 -29.23 23.62 -3.05
C LYS A 302 -29.94 23.60 -1.70
N GLY A 303 -29.45 24.38 -0.77
CA GLY A 303 -30.04 24.57 0.55
C GLY A 303 -29.89 25.99 1.05
N PRO A 304 -30.28 26.27 2.30
CA PRO A 304 -30.02 27.57 2.92
C PRO A 304 -28.52 27.84 2.97
N ASP A 305 -28.13 29.09 2.73
CA ASP A 305 -26.75 29.49 2.98
C ASP A 305 -26.43 29.44 4.48
N ARG A 306 -25.33 28.80 4.84
CA ARG A 306 -24.87 28.59 6.20
C ARG A 306 -23.44 29.12 6.36
N PRO A 307 -23.28 30.45 6.41
CA PRO A 307 -21.95 31.06 6.56
C PRO A 307 -21.26 30.74 7.89
N ASP A 308 -22.01 30.21 8.85
CA ASP A 308 -21.51 29.70 10.14
C ASP A 308 -20.80 28.34 10.02
N ILE A 309 -20.97 27.62 8.90
CA ILE A 309 -20.33 26.36 8.63
C ILE A 309 -19.20 26.62 7.61
N PRO A 310 -17.94 26.31 7.94
CA PRO A 310 -16.84 26.46 6.97
C PRO A 310 -17.09 25.65 5.69
N ALA A 311 -16.71 26.19 4.56
CA ALA A 311 -16.72 25.45 3.31
C ALA A 311 -15.86 24.16 3.42
N ASP A 312 -16.18 23.13 2.66
CA ASP A 312 -15.59 21.80 2.71
C ASP A 312 -15.81 21.02 4.01
N SER A 313 -16.61 21.54 4.94
CA SER A 313 -16.92 20.84 6.19
C SER A 313 -18.09 19.87 6.01
N ALA A 314 -17.96 18.67 6.56
CA ALA A 314 -19.09 17.77 6.74
C ALA A 314 -20.10 18.41 7.70
N CYS A 315 -21.38 18.45 7.32
CA CYS A 315 -22.41 19.15 8.06
C CYS A 315 -23.69 18.35 8.26
N PHE A 316 -23.90 17.28 7.52
CA PHE A 316 -25.02 16.36 7.70
C PHE A 316 -24.67 14.99 7.09
N THR A 317 -25.50 13.99 7.41
CA THR A 317 -25.45 12.66 6.81
C THR A 317 -26.77 12.41 6.07
N LEU A 318 -26.69 12.01 4.80
CA LEU A 318 -27.83 11.53 4.07
C LEU A 318 -27.95 10.01 4.20
N THR A 319 -29.08 9.53 4.72
CA THR A 319 -29.36 8.11 4.84
C THR A 319 -30.45 7.68 3.88
N ILE A 320 -30.17 6.72 3.01
CA ILE A 320 -31.17 6.11 2.12
C ILE A 320 -31.12 4.59 2.33
N GLY A 321 -32.16 4.04 2.92
CA GLY A 321 -32.20 2.62 3.29
C GLY A 321 -31.20 2.29 4.38
N ARG A 322 -30.15 1.51 4.05
CA ARG A 322 -29.05 1.17 4.98
C ARG A 322 -27.72 1.84 4.61
N GLN A 323 -27.75 2.74 3.65
CA GLN A 323 -26.55 3.45 3.18
C GLN A 323 -26.55 4.86 3.73
N GLU A 324 -25.38 5.35 4.07
CA GLU A 324 -25.11 6.68 4.59
C GLU A 324 -24.04 7.35 3.74
N TRP A 325 -24.22 8.64 3.49
CA TRP A 325 -23.30 9.49 2.76
C TRP A 325 -23.05 10.77 3.54
N ASP A 326 -21.83 11.25 3.50
CA ASP A 326 -21.49 12.53 4.09
C ASP A 326 -21.96 13.68 3.21
N GLY A 327 -22.57 14.68 3.84
CA GLY A 327 -22.97 15.92 3.20
C GLY A 327 -22.04 17.06 3.59
N PHE A 328 -21.53 17.75 2.58
CA PHE A 328 -20.53 18.82 2.74
C PHE A 328 -21.09 20.16 2.29
N HIS A 329 -20.83 21.21 3.08
CA HIS A 329 -21.17 22.59 2.71
C HIS A 329 -20.09 23.15 1.78
N LEU A 330 -20.47 23.64 0.60
CA LEU A 330 -19.57 24.21 -0.39
C LEU A 330 -19.53 25.74 -0.39
N GLY A 331 -20.42 26.35 0.38
CA GLY A 331 -20.63 27.81 0.43
C GLY A 331 -21.79 28.29 -0.44
N GLY A 332 -22.36 29.48 -0.12
CA GLY A 332 -23.44 30.09 -0.90
C GLY A 332 -24.71 29.23 -1.04
N GLY A 333 -24.99 28.36 -0.08
CA GLY A 333 -26.13 27.45 -0.14
C GLY A 333 -25.94 26.24 -1.06
N ASP A 334 -24.74 25.99 -1.52
CA ASP A 334 -24.38 24.78 -2.26
C ASP A 334 -23.88 23.68 -1.31
N TYR A 335 -24.33 22.47 -1.57
CA TYR A 335 -23.95 21.27 -0.83
C TYR A 335 -23.65 20.13 -1.79
N ALA A 336 -22.66 19.31 -1.45
CA ALA A 336 -22.41 18.03 -2.10
C ALA A 336 -22.60 16.89 -1.12
N VAL A 337 -23.04 15.76 -1.63
CA VAL A 337 -23.19 14.50 -0.88
C VAL A 337 -22.37 13.42 -1.60
N ARG A 338 -21.44 12.82 -0.91
CA ARG A 338 -20.57 11.74 -1.41
C ARG A 338 -20.69 10.48 -0.59
#